data_05c0664bf3c94b3355e6d89a86da1134
#
_entry.id   05c0664bf3c94b3355e6d89a86da1134
#
_cell.length_a   1.000
_cell.length_b   1.000
_cell.length_c   1.000
_cell.angle_alpha   90.00
_cell.angle_beta   90.00
_cell.angle_gamma   90.00
#
_symmetry.space_group_name_H-M   'P 1'
#
loop_
_entity.id
_entity.type
_entity.pdbx_description
1 polymer ?
#
loop_
_entity_poly.entity_id
_entity_poly.type
_entity_poly.pdbx_seq_one_letter_code
_entity_poly.pdbx_strand_id
1 'polypeptide(L)'
;MYHFETLIAKSIFRGGGQFDHHQNHYQYFCIAAKRQKGISMNFMNNYNNTNPIIIGIDHGYGNIKTAHCCFKTGVAAYDKEPTFKSNLLVYEGRYYLIGEEHKEFISDKMTDSDYYILTLAAVARELNIRKLTSARVHLAAGLPLTWVSEQKDSFKEYLLQNDSADFAFKGVDYHVEFAGADIFPQGFSAVADKLREFKGTNMLCDIGNGTMNVMYINECRPLAKKCFTEKYGTNQCMLAVRENLMKQFGVSVDETVLERVIRHGTADISQRYLTAIRDTATEYAEGIFRRLREHEYDPELMRLYVVGGGSCILKNFGSYDKDRVVINDDICATAKGYELLAEQKQNRKGGIV
;
A
#
# COMPACT_ATOMS: atom_id res chain seq x y z
N MET A 1 -26.49 10.81 34.62
CA MET A 1 -25.73 11.87 33.92
C MET A 1 -26.15 13.28 34.30
N TYR A 2 -27.44 13.59 34.58
CA TYR A 2 -27.92 14.92 35.02
C TYR A 2 -27.53 15.31 36.45
N HIS A 3 -27.04 14.43 37.30
CA HIS A 3 -26.70 14.71 38.70
C HIS A 3 -25.23 15.14 38.91
N PHE A 4 -24.36 14.94 37.95
CA PHE A 4 -22.95 15.30 38.04
C PHE A 4 -22.66 16.73 37.62
N GLU A 5 -23.45 17.27 36.69
CA GLU A 5 -23.29 18.67 36.20
C GLU A 5 -23.73 19.72 37.25
N THR A 6 -24.65 19.36 38.14
CA THR A 6 -25.15 20.28 39.18
C THR A 6 -24.20 20.44 40.35
N LEU A 7 -23.26 19.48 40.55
CA LEU A 7 -22.27 19.52 41.63
C LEU A 7 -21.03 20.38 41.27
N ILE A 8 -20.66 20.41 40.00
CA ILE A 8 -19.51 21.20 39.51
C ILE A 8 -19.86 22.70 39.47
N ALA A 9 -21.10 23.05 39.10
CA ALA A 9 -21.56 24.45 39.06
C ALA A 9 -21.66 25.11 40.46
N LYS A 10 -21.84 24.32 41.53
CA LYS A 10 -21.92 24.83 42.92
C LYS A 10 -20.59 25.05 43.62
N SER A 11 -19.50 24.45 43.14
CA SER A 11 -18.16 24.59 43.76
C SER A 11 -17.39 25.81 43.27
N ILE A 12 -17.77 26.40 42.15
CA ILE A 12 -17.04 27.50 41.47
C ILE A 12 -17.53 28.90 41.95
N PHE A 13 -18.71 28.99 42.62
CA PHE A 13 -19.30 30.24 43.03
C PHE A 13 -19.03 30.66 44.49
N ARG A 14 -18.06 30.08 45.17
CA ARG A 14 -17.64 30.54 46.52
C ARG A 14 -16.18 30.97 46.54
N GLY A 15 -15.88 32.12 45.98
CA GLY A 15 -14.59 32.77 46.08
C GLY A 15 -14.61 34.09 45.33
N GLY A 16 -14.95 35.16 46.04
CA GLY A 16 -14.93 36.51 45.50
C GLY A 16 -13.51 37.01 45.29
N GLY A 17 -13.21 37.58 44.13
CA GLY A 17 -11.96 38.26 43.81
C GLY A 17 -11.87 38.54 42.31
N GLN A 18 -11.86 39.81 41.96
CA GLN A 18 -11.68 40.39 40.64
C GLN A 18 -10.55 39.75 39.87
N PHE A 19 -10.78 39.37 38.57
CA PHE A 19 -9.84 39.63 37.47
C PHE A 19 -10.42 39.17 36.11
N ASP A 20 -10.25 40.03 35.13
CA ASP A 20 -10.82 40.06 33.76
C ASP A 20 -10.24 39.00 32.79
N HIS A 21 -9.63 37.91 33.27
CA HIS A 21 -9.06 36.87 32.45
C HIS A 21 -9.96 35.64 32.17
N HIS A 22 -11.16 35.58 32.74
CA HIS A 22 -12.05 34.41 32.64
C HIS A 22 -12.95 34.40 31.40
N GLN A 23 -13.14 35.51 30.71
CA GLN A 23 -14.00 35.53 29.51
C GLN A 23 -13.37 34.78 28.31
N ASN A 24 -12.04 34.85 28.16
CA ASN A 24 -11.37 34.14 27.07
C ASN A 24 -11.36 32.60 27.25
N HIS A 25 -11.24 32.13 28.48
CA HIS A 25 -11.26 30.69 28.76
C HIS A 25 -12.64 30.05 28.56
N TYR A 26 -13.70 30.76 28.87
CA TYR A 26 -15.08 30.31 28.66
C TYR A 26 -15.45 30.26 27.17
N GLN A 27 -14.96 31.20 26.38
CA GLN A 27 -15.14 31.14 24.92
C GLN A 27 -14.43 29.95 24.28
N TYR A 28 -13.19 29.61 24.70
CA TYR A 28 -12.47 28.44 24.22
C TYR A 28 -13.14 27.14 24.65
N PHE A 29 -13.67 27.05 25.86
CA PHE A 29 -14.36 25.84 26.34
C PHE A 29 -15.72 25.65 25.62
N CYS A 30 -16.44 26.73 25.37
CA CYS A 30 -17.68 26.65 24.58
C CYS A 30 -17.46 26.36 23.10
N ILE A 31 -16.33 26.80 22.53
CA ILE A 31 -15.93 26.46 21.15
C ILE A 31 -15.47 24.99 21.07
N ALA A 32 -14.72 24.48 22.03
CA ALA A 32 -14.34 23.08 22.10
C ALA A 32 -15.55 22.17 22.32
N ALA A 33 -16.46 22.52 23.23
CA ALA A 33 -17.70 21.77 23.45
C ALA A 33 -18.68 21.84 22.26
N LYS A 34 -18.72 22.97 21.52
CA LYS A 34 -19.49 23.09 20.28
C LYS A 34 -18.83 22.30 19.13
N ARG A 35 -17.50 22.24 19.06
CA ARG A 35 -16.78 21.37 18.12
C ARG A 35 -17.05 19.89 18.40
N GLN A 36 -16.96 19.43 19.66
CA GLN A 36 -17.31 18.06 20.01
C GLN A 36 -18.79 17.73 19.71
N LYS A 37 -19.73 18.63 19.97
CA LYS A 37 -21.15 18.41 19.61
C LYS A 37 -21.39 18.46 18.10
N GLY A 38 -20.68 19.30 17.35
CA GLY A 38 -20.74 19.33 15.88
C GLY A 38 -20.15 18.08 15.23
N ILE A 39 -19.07 17.55 15.76
CA ILE A 39 -18.45 16.29 15.35
C ILE A 39 -19.42 15.13 15.63
N SER A 40 -20.02 15.09 16.84
CA SER A 40 -20.99 14.04 17.21
C SER A 40 -22.26 14.04 16.33
N MET A 41 -22.75 15.19 15.86
CA MET A 41 -23.93 15.23 14.99
C MET A 41 -23.65 14.83 13.53
N ASN A 42 -22.44 15.09 13.00
CA ASN A 42 -22.06 14.61 11.68
C ASN A 42 -21.72 13.10 11.69
N PHE A 43 -21.30 12.52 12.83
CA PHE A 43 -21.04 11.09 12.98
C PHE A 43 -22.34 10.26 12.91
N MET A 44 -23.48 10.76 13.36
CA MET A 44 -24.73 9.99 13.43
C MET A 44 -25.46 9.85 12.09
N ASN A 45 -25.15 10.64 11.08
CA ASN A 45 -25.93 10.64 9.84
C ASN A 45 -25.46 9.65 8.75
N ASN A 46 -24.33 8.93 8.94
CA ASN A 46 -23.82 7.98 7.95
C ASN A 46 -23.78 6.50 8.40
N TYR A 47 -24.28 6.16 9.59
CA TYR A 47 -24.26 4.79 10.14
C TYR A 47 -25.30 3.83 9.53
N ASN A 48 -26.06 4.21 8.49
CA ASN A 48 -27.08 3.33 7.90
C ASN A 48 -26.55 2.33 6.87
N ASN A 49 -25.24 2.31 6.60
CA ASN A 49 -24.65 1.25 5.75
C ASN A 49 -24.00 0.19 6.65
N THR A 50 -24.67 -0.90 6.91
CA THR A 50 -24.26 -1.99 7.82
C THR A 50 -23.03 -2.76 7.34
N ASN A 51 -22.66 -2.64 6.05
CA ASN A 51 -21.52 -3.33 5.47
C ASN A 51 -20.24 -2.47 5.56
N PRO A 52 -19.12 -3.03 6.02
CA PRO A 52 -17.86 -2.32 6.07
C PRO A 52 -17.35 -2.01 4.65
N ILE A 53 -16.67 -0.89 4.50
CA ILE A 53 -15.93 -0.56 3.27
C ILE A 53 -14.70 -1.47 3.21
N ILE A 54 -14.55 -2.24 2.14
CA ILE A 54 -13.36 -3.03 1.90
C ILE A 54 -12.29 -2.11 1.30
N ILE A 55 -11.08 -2.14 1.89
CA ILE A 55 -9.92 -1.41 1.39
C ILE A 55 -8.77 -2.39 1.18
N GLY A 56 -8.38 -2.55 -0.08
CA GLY A 56 -7.23 -3.35 -0.47
C GLY A 56 -5.92 -2.57 -0.29
N ILE A 57 -4.96 -3.14 0.43
CA ILE A 57 -3.66 -2.51 0.69
C ILE A 57 -2.52 -3.48 0.36
N ASP A 58 -1.75 -3.15 -0.67
CA ASP A 58 -0.50 -3.82 -1.00
C ASP A 58 0.67 -3.14 -0.27
N HIS A 59 1.15 -3.77 0.79
CA HIS A 59 2.28 -3.31 1.60
C HIS A 59 3.61 -3.68 0.93
N GLY A 60 3.92 -2.99 -0.16
CA GLY A 60 5.20 -3.19 -0.86
C GLY A 60 6.38 -2.53 -0.16
N TYR A 61 7.60 -3.02 -0.44
CA TYR A 61 8.84 -2.44 0.14
C TYR A 61 9.18 -1.07 -0.44
N GLY A 62 8.87 -0.82 -1.70
CA GLY A 62 9.12 0.48 -2.33
C GLY A 62 7.92 1.42 -2.26
N ASN A 63 6.72 0.89 -2.39
CA ASN A 63 5.48 1.66 -2.40
C ASN A 63 4.35 0.90 -1.71
N ILE A 64 3.54 1.64 -0.97
CA ILE A 64 2.21 1.21 -0.53
C ILE A 64 1.22 1.52 -1.65
N LYS A 65 0.35 0.57 -1.96
CA LYS A 65 -0.67 0.73 -3.01
C LYS A 65 -2.03 0.34 -2.48
N THR A 66 -3.02 1.09 -2.89
CA THR A 66 -4.44 0.76 -2.70
C THR A 66 -5.10 0.61 -4.07
N ALA A 67 -6.40 0.43 -4.14
CA ALA A 67 -7.09 0.38 -5.43
C ALA A 67 -6.93 1.67 -6.26
N HIS A 68 -6.76 2.83 -5.60
CA HIS A 68 -6.75 4.15 -6.25
C HIS A 68 -5.51 4.99 -5.96
N CYS A 69 -4.64 4.57 -5.03
CA CYS A 69 -3.49 5.34 -4.59
C CYS A 69 -2.19 4.53 -4.64
N CYS A 70 -1.09 5.23 -4.89
CA CYS A 70 0.27 4.71 -4.75
C CYS A 70 1.14 5.78 -4.10
N PHE A 71 1.91 5.43 -3.07
CA PHE A 71 2.83 6.33 -2.40
C PHE A 71 4.04 5.57 -1.84
N LYS A 72 5.16 6.25 -1.64
CA LYS A 72 6.42 5.63 -1.18
C LYS A 72 6.27 5.04 0.21
N THR A 73 6.84 3.84 0.40
CA THR A 73 6.95 3.17 1.70
C THR A 73 8.10 3.78 2.47
N GLY A 74 7.80 4.76 3.32
CA GLY A 74 8.77 5.41 4.18
C GLY A 74 8.02 6.17 5.27
N VAL A 75 8.58 6.20 6.48
CA VAL A 75 8.00 6.90 7.62
C VAL A 75 9.11 7.55 8.42
N ALA A 76 9.09 8.87 8.55
CA ALA A 76 9.92 9.60 9.48
C ALA A 76 9.08 10.02 10.69
N ALA A 77 9.45 9.55 11.88
CA ALA A 77 8.73 9.81 13.12
C ALA A 77 9.34 10.98 13.90
N TYR A 78 8.48 11.86 14.45
CA TYR A 78 8.87 13.03 15.22
C TYR A 78 8.05 13.16 16.50
N ASP A 79 8.69 13.57 17.57
CA ASP A 79 8.02 13.87 18.86
C ASP A 79 7.44 15.30 18.88
N LYS A 80 7.86 16.16 17.95
CA LYS A 80 7.36 17.52 17.78
C LYS A 80 6.90 17.73 16.34
N GLU A 81 5.94 18.61 16.16
CA GLU A 81 5.40 18.90 14.85
C GLU A 81 6.48 19.41 13.87
N PRO A 82 6.71 18.72 12.74
CA PRO A 82 7.73 19.12 11.76
C PRO A 82 7.32 20.37 10.98
N THR A 83 8.32 21.10 10.47
CA THR A 83 8.10 22.32 9.68
C THR A 83 7.38 22.01 8.36
N PHE A 84 7.75 20.93 7.68
CA PHE A 84 7.13 20.50 6.43
C PHE A 84 6.04 19.45 6.72
N LYS A 85 4.81 19.68 6.24
CA LYS A 85 3.61 18.93 6.62
C LYS A 85 2.89 18.27 5.44
N SER A 86 3.53 18.15 4.28
CA SER A 86 2.85 17.77 3.03
C SER A 86 2.13 16.41 3.10
N ASN A 87 2.67 15.45 3.85
CA ASN A 87 2.11 14.13 4.08
C ASN A 87 2.13 13.77 5.57
N LEU A 88 1.85 14.75 6.43
CA LEU A 88 1.85 14.57 7.86
C LEU A 88 0.67 13.71 8.31
N LEU A 89 0.97 12.65 9.05
CA LEU A 89 0.03 11.86 9.82
C LEU A 89 0.30 12.11 11.31
N VAL A 90 -0.75 12.33 12.09
CA VAL A 90 -0.68 12.48 13.55
C VAL A 90 -1.50 11.36 14.17
N TYR A 91 -0.86 10.53 14.98
CA TYR A 91 -1.48 9.41 15.66
C TYR A 91 -0.89 9.26 17.06
N GLU A 92 -1.73 9.10 18.07
CA GLU A 92 -1.34 8.97 19.49
C GLU A 92 -0.36 10.05 19.97
N GLY A 93 -0.56 11.29 19.50
CA GLY A 93 0.27 12.44 19.90
C GLY A 93 1.65 12.51 19.24
N ARG A 94 1.99 11.59 18.35
CA ARG A 94 3.22 11.59 17.57
C ARG A 94 2.97 12.00 16.12
N TYR A 95 4.00 12.48 15.48
CA TYR A 95 3.98 13.03 14.12
C TYR A 95 4.77 12.12 13.18
N TYR A 96 4.20 11.77 12.02
CA TYR A 96 4.80 10.89 11.05
C TYR A 96 4.73 11.52 9.65
N LEU A 97 5.88 11.73 9.01
CA LEU A 97 5.93 12.14 7.61
C LEU A 97 5.95 10.89 6.72
N ILE A 98 4.90 10.75 5.92
CA ILE A 98 4.71 9.58 5.05
C ILE A 98 5.39 9.79 3.71
N GLY A 99 6.17 8.77 3.27
CA GLY A 99 6.91 8.79 2.01
C GLY A 99 8.31 9.38 2.11
N GLU A 100 8.75 9.74 3.31
CA GLU A 100 10.11 10.14 3.62
C GLU A 100 10.88 8.96 4.22
N GLU A 101 12.21 8.98 4.06
CA GLU A 101 13.12 7.89 4.34
C GLU A 101 12.87 6.62 3.49
N HIS A 102 13.94 5.91 3.17
CA HIS A 102 13.86 4.69 2.38
C HIS A 102 13.88 3.49 3.32
N LYS A 103 12.85 2.64 3.27
CA LYS A 103 12.86 1.41 4.05
C LYS A 103 13.70 0.34 3.39
N GLU A 104 14.60 -0.25 4.17
CA GLU A 104 15.28 -1.47 3.78
C GLU A 104 14.33 -2.67 3.79
N PHE A 105 14.69 -3.71 3.04
CA PHE A 105 13.95 -4.96 3.05
C PHE A 105 14.04 -5.62 4.43
N ILE A 106 12.89 -5.79 5.09
CA ILE A 106 12.76 -6.53 6.34
C ILE A 106 11.90 -7.78 6.05
N SER A 107 12.40 -8.95 6.42
CA SER A 107 11.71 -10.24 6.19
C SER A 107 10.43 -10.40 7.01
N ASP A 108 10.28 -9.65 8.09
CA ASP A 108 9.10 -9.66 8.96
C ASP A 108 8.51 -8.25 9.09
N LYS A 109 7.38 -8.04 8.40
CA LYS A 109 6.65 -6.75 8.43
C LYS A 109 6.02 -6.43 9.78
N MET A 110 5.83 -7.41 10.64
CA MET A 110 5.14 -7.26 11.94
C MET A 110 6.07 -6.69 13.02
N THR A 111 7.38 -6.81 12.85
CA THR A 111 8.36 -6.21 13.75
C THR A 111 8.52 -4.70 13.55
N ASP A 112 7.90 -4.16 12.50
CA ASP A 112 8.01 -2.78 12.08
C ASP A 112 6.67 -2.04 12.25
N SER A 113 6.59 -1.20 13.29
CA SER A 113 5.40 -0.39 13.62
C SER A 113 4.95 0.55 12.48
N ASP A 114 5.86 0.86 11.56
CA ASP A 114 5.59 1.80 10.47
C ASP A 114 4.57 1.25 9.46
N TYR A 115 4.48 -0.08 9.27
CA TYR A 115 3.46 -0.65 8.40
C TYR A 115 2.03 -0.41 8.89
N TYR A 116 1.83 -0.29 10.22
CA TYR A 116 0.54 0.12 10.76
C TYR A 116 0.25 1.60 10.45
N ILE A 117 1.23 2.48 10.63
CA ILE A 117 1.12 3.91 10.28
C ILE A 117 0.86 4.09 8.77
N LEU A 118 1.54 3.31 7.93
CA LEU A 118 1.31 3.29 6.48
C LEU A 118 -0.08 2.77 6.13
N THR A 119 -0.63 1.82 6.90
CA THR A 119 -2.01 1.35 6.77
C THR A 119 -3.00 2.47 7.06
N LEU A 120 -2.82 3.23 8.15
CA LEU A 120 -3.66 4.39 8.48
C LEU A 120 -3.60 5.44 7.35
N ALA A 121 -2.42 5.74 6.83
CA ALA A 121 -2.25 6.66 5.71
C ALA A 121 -2.92 6.17 4.41
N ALA A 122 -2.89 4.86 4.14
CA ALA A 122 -3.58 4.24 3.01
C ALA A 122 -5.10 4.34 3.15
N VAL A 123 -5.63 4.02 4.33
CA VAL A 123 -7.05 4.14 4.65
C VAL A 123 -7.53 5.59 4.52
N ALA A 124 -6.78 6.56 5.08
CA ALA A 124 -7.13 7.99 4.96
C ALA A 124 -7.22 8.45 3.50
N ARG A 125 -6.28 8.02 2.63
CA ARG A 125 -6.30 8.36 1.20
C ARG A 125 -7.53 7.78 0.49
N GLU A 126 -7.88 6.54 0.78
CA GLU A 126 -9.05 5.89 0.21
C GLU A 126 -10.36 6.53 0.70
N LEU A 127 -10.45 6.87 1.99
CA LEU A 127 -11.59 7.58 2.53
C LEU A 127 -11.72 9.00 1.96
N ASN A 128 -10.60 9.70 1.78
CA ASN A 128 -10.61 11.04 1.17
C ASN A 128 -11.16 11.02 -0.27
N ILE A 129 -10.78 10.01 -1.08
CA ILE A 129 -11.34 9.83 -2.43
C ILE A 129 -12.85 9.63 -2.38
N ARG A 130 -13.35 8.92 -1.37
CA ARG A 130 -14.78 8.68 -1.12
C ARG A 130 -15.47 9.86 -0.41
N LYS A 131 -14.72 10.94 -0.09
CA LYS A 131 -15.18 12.12 0.67
C LYS A 131 -15.73 11.75 2.06
N LEU A 132 -15.12 10.77 2.70
CA LEU A 132 -15.46 10.29 4.03
C LEU A 132 -14.33 10.61 5.01
N THR A 133 -14.69 10.93 6.24
CA THR A 133 -13.76 11.13 7.37
C THR A 133 -14.02 10.14 8.50
N SER A 134 -15.09 9.35 8.39
CA SER A 134 -15.40 8.26 9.31
C SER A 134 -15.96 7.09 8.53
N ALA A 135 -15.50 5.87 8.88
CA ALA A 135 -16.00 4.66 8.26
C ALA A 135 -15.71 3.42 9.10
N ARG A 136 -16.53 2.39 8.90
CA ARG A 136 -16.23 1.03 9.30
C ARG A 136 -15.52 0.34 8.13
N VAL A 137 -14.28 -0.14 8.34
CA VAL A 137 -13.38 -0.62 7.29
C VAL A 137 -13.05 -2.10 7.50
N HIS A 138 -13.08 -2.87 6.44
CA HIS A 138 -12.52 -4.22 6.36
C HIS A 138 -11.24 -4.18 5.53
N LEU A 139 -10.10 -4.52 6.13
CA LEU A 139 -8.81 -4.51 5.44
C LEU A 139 -8.65 -5.77 4.58
N ALA A 140 -8.20 -5.58 3.34
CA ALA A 140 -7.80 -6.67 2.48
C ALA A 140 -6.32 -6.48 2.13
N ALA A 141 -5.44 -7.32 2.65
CA ALA A 141 -4.00 -7.17 2.51
C ALA A 141 -3.35 -8.48 2.04
N GLY A 142 -2.05 -8.50 1.84
CA GLY A 142 -1.39 -9.70 1.38
C GLY A 142 0.05 -9.87 1.78
N LEU A 143 0.48 -11.13 1.67
CA LEU A 143 1.84 -11.59 1.90
C LEU A 143 2.35 -12.36 0.67
N PRO A 144 3.68 -12.46 0.47
CA PRO A 144 4.25 -13.40 -0.49
C PRO A 144 3.64 -14.78 -0.31
N LEU A 145 3.37 -15.49 -1.40
CA LEU A 145 2.64 -16.76 -1.35
C LEU A 145 3.26 -17.78 -0.37
N THR A 146 4.60 -17.84 -0.32
CA THR A 146 5.35 -18.74 0.57
C THR A 146 5.19 -18.39 2.06
N TRP A 147 4.81 -17.16 2.40
CA TRP A 147 4.65 -16.70 3.78
C TRP A 147 3.21 -16.76 4.28
N VAL A 148 2.24 -16.84 3.37
CA VAL A 148 0.81 -16.81 3.74
C VAL A 148 0.45 -17.90 4.74
N SER A 149 0.97 -19.12 4.56
CA SER A 149 0.65 -20.25 5.46
C SER A 149 1.13 -20.05 6.89
N GLU A 150 2.26 -19.36 7.07
CA GLU A 150 2.92 -19.22 8.38
C GLU A 150 2.59 -17.89 9.06
N GLN A 151 2.46 -16.81 8.28
CA GLN A 151 2.36 -15.44 8.83
C GLN A 151 0.97 -14.81 8.71
N LYS A 152 0.03 -15.50 8.07
CA LYS A 152 -1.29 -14.93 7.78
C LYS A 152 -2.02 -14.43 9.04
N ASP A 153 -2.08 -15.27 10.07
CA ASP A 153 -2.86 -14.95 11.27
C ASP A 153 -2.17 -13.87 12.09
N SER A 154 -0.86 -13.95 12.27
CA SER A 154 -0.07 -12.91 12.95
C SER A 154 -0.12 -11.57 12.22
N PHE A 155 -0.05 -11.56 10.88
CA PHE A 155 -0.18 -10.31 10.12
C PHE A 155 -1.59 -9.72 10.19
N LYS A 156 -2.62 -10.56 10.23
CA LYS A 156 -3.99 -10.13 10.47
C LYS A 156 -4.14 -9.51 11.86
N GLU A 157 -3.61 -10.13 12.91
CA GLU A 157 -3.61 -9.60 14.29
C GLU A 157 -2.87 -8.27 14.36
N TYR A 158 -1.71 -8.16 13.70
CA TYR A 158 -0.95 -6.92 13.62
C TYR A 158 -1.76 -5.79 12.97
N LEU A 159 -2.47 -6.04 11.87
CA LEU A 159 -3.31 -5.03 11.22
C LEU A 159 -4.53 -4.63 12.07
N LEU A 160 -5.02 -5.53 12.92
CA LEU A 160 -6.17 -5.33 13.80
C LEU A 160 -5.75 -5.13 15.27
N GLN A 161 -4.52 -4.63 15.53
CA GLN A 161 -4.02 -4.40 16.88
C GLN A 161 -4.86 -3.41 17.70
N ASN A 162 -5.69 -2.61 17.03
CA ASN A 162 -6.68 -1.72 17.62
C ASN A 162 -8.03 -1.94 16.91
N ASP A 163 -9.12 -1.91 17.67
CA ASP A 163 -10.49 -2.04 17.13
C ASP A 163 -10.90 -0.78 16.35
N SER A 164 -10.34 0.36 16.72
CA SER A 164 -10.55 1.65 16.05
C SER A 164 -9.31 2.53 16.13
N ALA A 165 -9.22 3.52 15.25
CA ALA A 165 -8.16 4.51 15.26
C ALA A 165 -8.72 5.92 14.99
N ASP A 166 -8.32 6.86 15.86
CA ASP A 166 -8.51 8.30 15.68
C ASP A 166 -7.17 8.92 15.31
N PHE A 167 -7.08 9.51 14.13
CA PHE A 167 -5.83 10.10 13.65
C PHE A 167 -6.09 11.26 12.69
N ALA A 168 -5.10 12.13 12.51
CA ALA A 168 -5.17 13.18 11.49
C ALA A 168 -4.23 12.87 10.34
N PHE A 169 -4.67 13.09 9.11
CA PHE A 169 -3.81 13.00 7.94
C PHE A 169 -4.01 14.22 7.04
N LYS A 170 -2.91 14.94 6.75
CA LYS A 170 -2.92 16.20 5.98
C LYS A 170 -3.88 17.25 6.55
N GLY A 171 -3.99 17.32 7.87
CA GLY A 171 -4.86 18.26 8.56
C GLY A 171 -6.35 17.91 8.57
N VAL A 172 -6.72 16.71 8.13
CA VAL A 172 -8.08 16.16 8.19
C VAL A 172 -8.13 15.09 9.26
N ASP A 173 -9.07 15.18 10.19
CA ASP A 173 -9.30 14.19 11.24
C ASP A 173 -10.12 13.03 10.70
N TYR A 174 -9.68 11.80 10.99
CA TYR A 174 -10.32 10.55 10.61
C TYR A 174 -10.66 9.72 11.84
N HIS A 175 -11.84 9.07 11.79
CA HIS A 175 -12.23 8.02 12.72
C HIS A 175 -12.52 6.74 11.94
N VAL A 176 -11.80 5.67 12.25
CA VAL A 176 -11.91 4.38 11.54
C VAL A 176 -12.18 3.27 12.53
N GLU A 177 -13.26 2.50 12.32
CA GLU A 177 -13.52 1.24 13.02
C GLU A 177 -13.07 0.07 12.14
N PHE A 178 -12.25 -0.83 12.66
CA PHE A 178 -11.79 -2.01 11.92
C PHE A 178 -12.75 -3.19 12.10
N ALA A 179 -13.52 -3.49 11.05
CA ALA A 179 -14.48 -4.60 11.05
C ALA A 179 -13.81 -5.98 10.92
N GLY A 180 -12.56 -6.01 10.49
CA GLY A 180 -11.79 -7.24 10.28
C GLY A 180 -10.75 -7.09 9.19
N ALA A 181 -10.00 -8.18 8.94
CA ALA A 181 -9.01 -8.23 7.87
C ALA A 181 -8.99 -9.61 7.20
N ASP A 182 -8.72 -9.61 5.89
CA ASP A 182 -8.42 -10.79 5.10
C ASP A 182 -7.03 -10.67 4.49
N ILE A 183 -6.25 -11.77 4.55
CA ILE A 183 -4.90 -11.83 4.01
C ILE A 183 -4.86 -12.79 2.82
N PHE A 184 -4.32 -12.32 1.70
CA PHE A 184 -4.26 -13.02 0.41
C PHE A 184 -2.82 -13.17 -0.10
N PRO A 185 -2.56 -14.09 -1.04
CA PRO A 185 -1.26 -14.17 -1.71
C PRO A 185 -1.02 -12.98 -2.63
N GLN A 186 0.13 -12.30 -2.47
CA GLN A 186 0.60 -11.30 -3.42
C GLN A 186 0.81 -11.92 -4.81
N GLY A 187 0.78 -11.09 -5.85
CA GLY A 187 0.92 -11.55 -7.23
C GLY A 187 -0.32 -12.28 -7.75
N PHE A 188 -0.73 -13.38 -7.12
CA PHE A 188 -1.94 -14.11 -7.50
C PHE A 188 -3.20 -13.24 -7.48
N SER A 189 -3.30 -12.37 -6.48
CA SER A 189 -4.42 -11.44 -6.37
C SER A 189 -4.49 -10.43 -7.52
N ALA A 190 -3.35 -10.05 -8.09
CA ALA A 190 -3.29 -9.13 -9.23
C ALA A 190 -3.95 -9.65 -10.52
N VAL A 191 -4.25 -10.94 -10.57
CA VAL A 191 -4.95 -11.59 -11.70
C VAL A 191 -6.27 -12.23 -11.29
N ALA A 192 -6.78 -11.86 -10.09
CA ALA A 192 -8.01 -12.47 -9.54
C ALA A 192 -9.23 -12.30 -10.44
N ASP A 193 -9.34 -11.19 -11.16
CA ASP A 193 -10.38 -10.88 -12.14
C ASP A 193 -10.27 -11.74 -13.42
N LYS A 194 -9.06 -12.20 -13.74
CA LYS A 194 -8.72 -12.94 -14.96
C LYS A 194 -8.50 -14.44 -14.73
N LEU A 195 -8.67 -14.95 -13.52
CA LEU A 195 -8.37 -16.34 -13.20
C LEU A 195 -9.08 -17.36 -14.12
N ARG A 196 -10.25 -17.02 -14.63
CA ARG A 196 -11.00 -17.90 -15.59
C ARG A 196 -10.31 -18.07 -16.94
N GLU A 197 -9.33 -17.21 -17.27
CA GLU A 197 -8.55 -17.27 -18.50
C GLU A 197 -7.36 -18.24 -18.39
N PHE A 198 -6.99 -18.65 -17.16
CA PHE A 198 -5.84 -19.52 -16.88
C PHE A 198 -6.19 -21.01 -17.10
N LYS A 199 -6.51 -21.35 -18.35
CA LYS A 199 -6.71 -22.75 -18.76
C LYS A 199 -5.35 -23.42 -18.98
N GLY A 200 -5.25 -24.69 -18.58
CA GLY A 200 -3.99 -25.42 -18.64
C GLY A 200 -2.93 -24.84 -17.70
N THR A 201 -1.66 -25.04 -18.04
CA THR A 201 -0.53 -24.55 -17.26
C THR A 201 -0.09 -23.18 -17.74
N ASN A 202 0.01 -22.23 -16.81
CA ASN A 202 0.46 -20.86 -17.06
C ASN A 202 1.50 -20.47 -15.99
N MET A 203 2.29 -19.44 -16.30
CA MET A 203 3.22 -18.85 -15.33
C MET A 203 2.80 -17.42 -15.03
N LEU A 204 2.79 -17.06 -13.77
CA LEU A 204 2.61 -15.70 -13.28
C LEU A 204 3.92 -15.19 -12.70
N CYS A 205 4.37 -14.02 -13.16
CA CYS A 205 5.58 -13.35 -12.71
C CYS A 205 5.21 -11.98 -12.13
N ASP A 206 5.34 -11.80 -10.82
CA ASP A 206 5.16 -10.53 -10.13
C ASP A 206 6.52 -9.88 -9.89
N ILE A 207 6.80 -8.81 -10.60
CA ILE A 207 8.08 -8.08 -10.49
C ILE A 207 7.85 -6.87 -9.60
N GLY A 208 8.31 -6.99 -8.35
CA GLY A 208 8.29 -5.91 -7.35
C GLY A 208 9.50 -4.99 -7.42
N ASN A 209 9.69 -4.20 -6.36
CA ASN A 209 10.87 -3.34 -6.24
C ASN A 209 12.13 -4.16 -5.97
N GLY A 210 12.10 -5.06 -4.99
CA GLY A 210 13.27 -5.85 -4.57
C GLY A 210 13.30 -7.27 -5.10
N THR A 211 12.15 -7.85 -5.46
CA THR A 211 12.01 -9.26 -5.78
C THR A 211 11.17 -9.50 -7.01
N MET A 212 11.40 -10.64 -7.64
CA MET A 212 10.57 -11.29 -8.64
C MET A 212 9.96 -12.54 -8.01
N ASN A 213 8.64 -12.59 -7.89
CA ASN A 213 7.90 -13.74 -7.39
C ASN A 213 7.25 -14.45 -8.58
N VAL A 214 7.50 -15.73 -8.71
CA VAL A 214 6.99 -16.52 -9.81
C VAL A 214 6.18 -17.68 -9.28
N MET A 215 5.03 -17.93 -9.89
CA MET A 215 4.17 -19.05 -9.55
C MET A 215 3.60 -19.71 -10.80
N TYR A 216 3.48 -21.03 -10.73
CA TYR A 216 2.72 -21.78 -11.71
C TYR A 216 1.24 -21.77 -11.34
N ILE A 217 0.39 -21.57 -12.33
CA ILE A 217 -1.06 -21.66 -12.19
C ILE A 217 -1.55 -22.72 -13.16
N ASN A 218 -2.13 -23.79 -12.63
CA ASN A 218 -2.74 -24.85 -13.42
C ASN A 218 -4.24 -24.90 -13.16
N GLU A 219 -5.03 -24.83 -14.23
CA GLU A 219 -6.50 -24.84 -14.16
C GLU A 219 -7.01 -23.88 -13.09
N CYS A 220 -6.61 -22.59 -13.19
CA CYS A 220 -6.97 -21.49 -12.30
C CYS A 220 -6.48 -21.62 -10.84
N ARG A 221 -5.58 -22.57 -10.54
CA ARG A 221 -5.08 -22.79 -9.17
C ARG A 221 -3.56 -22.67 -9.10
N PRO A 222 -3.01 -21.92 -8.13
CA PRO A 222 -1.58 -21.83 -7.93
C PRO A 222 -1.04 -23.17 -7.43
N LEU A 223 0.12 -23.57 -7.97
CA LEU A 223 0.85 -24.77 -7.54
C LEU A 223 1.92 -24.36 -6.51
N ALA A 224 1.58 -24.43 -5.23
CA ALA A 224 2.44 -23.94 -4.14
C ALA A 224 3.88 -24.51 -4.16
N LYS A 225 4.05 -25.78 -4.58
CA LYS A 225 5.37 -26.43 -4.70
C LYS A 225 6.21 -25.92 -5.88
N LYS A 226 5.60 -25.18 -6.82
CA LYS A 226 6.24 -24.60 -8.00
C LYS A 226 6.20 -23.07 -7.93
N CYS A 227 6.37 -22.50 -6.73
CA CYS A 227 6.50 -21.08 -6.52
C CYS A 227 7.90 -20.78 -6.03
N PHE A 228 8.49 -19.70 -6.53
CA PHE A 228 9.80 -19.25 -6.10
C PHE A 228 9.91 -17.74 -6.08
N THR A 229 10.87 -17.24 -5.34
CA THR A 229 11.18 -15.81 -5.21
C THR A 229 12.65 -15.61 -5.48
N GLU A 230 12.97 -14.69 -6.38
CA GLU A 230 14.33 -14.26 -6.64
C GLU A 230 14.53 -12.77 -6.31
N LYS A 231 15.73 -12.42 -5.89
CA LYS A 231 16.14 -11.03 -5.67
C LYS A 231 16.45 -10.37 -7.03
N TYR A 232 15.42 -10.16 -7.84
CA TYR A 232 15.51 -9.68 -9.21
C TYR A 232 14.35 -8.74 -9.57
N GLY A 233 14.24 -7.61 -8.83
CA GLY A 233 13.20 -6.58 -9.00
C GLY A 233 13.72 -5.32 -9.71
N THR A 234 12.94 -4.25 -9.69
CA THR A 234 13.29 -2.98 -10.35
C THR A 234 14.54 -2.32 -9.74
N ASN A 235 14.74 -2.45 -8.44
CA ASN A 235 15.91 -1.88 -7.76
C ASN A 235 17.21 -2.49 -8.29
N GLN A 236 17.26 -3.79 -8.52
CA GLN A 236 18.45 -4.46 -9.08
C GLN A 236 18.72 -4.00 -10.51
N CYS A 237 17.67 -3.74 -11.30
CA CYS A 237 17.80 -3.14 -12.62
C CYS A 237 18.43 -1.74 -12.53
N MET A 238 17.93 -0.88 -11.63
CA MET A 238 18.48 0.45 -11.43
C MET A 238 19.93 0.45 -10.95
N LEU A 239 20.28 -0.49 -10.05
CA LEU A 239 21.66 -0.66 -9.59
C LEU A 239 22.59 -1.07 -10.75
N ALA A 240 22.18 -2.02 -11.60
CA ALA A 240 22.96 -2.41 -12.78
C ALA A 240 23.16 -1.24 -13.75
N VAL A 241 22.12 -0.44 -13.97
CA VAL A 241 22.20 0.78 -14.80
C VAL A 241 23.16 1.80 -14.20
N ARG A 242 23.09 2.06 -12.89
CA ARG A 242 24.03 3.00 -12.21
C ARG A 242 25.47 2.54 -12.35
N GLU A 243 25.73 1.26 -12.11
CA GLU A 243 27.06 0.69 -12.23
C GLU A 243 27.59 0.84 -13.66
N ASN A 244 26.79 0.55 -14.67
CA ASN A 244 27.17 0.69 -16.07
C ASN A 244 27.48 2.17 -16.44
N LEU A 245 26.64 3.13 -16.03
CA LEU A 245 26.87 4.55 -16.29
C LEU A 245 28.14 5.06 -15.59
N MET A 246 28.39 4.63 -14.36
CA MET A 246 29.61 4.96 -13.64
C MET A 246 30.84 4.40 -14.37
N LYS A 247 30.77 3.15 -14.82
CA LYS A 247 31.87 2.47 -15.53
C LYS A 247 32.17 3.09 -16.90
N GLN A 248 31.13 3.42 -17.67
CA GLN A 248 31.29 3.92 -19.03
C GLN A 248 31.60 5.43 -19.09
N PHE A 249 31.01 6.22 -18.19
CA PHE A 249 31.03 7.69 -18.30
C PHE A 249 31.53 8.39 -17.03
N GLY A 250 31.77 7.67 -15.93
CA GLY A 250 32.19 8.25 -14.66
C GLY A 250 31.09 9.12 -14.00
N VAL A 251 29.81 8.89 -14.31
CA VAL A 251 28.69 9.72 -13.83
C VAL A 251 27.76 8.95 -12.90
N SER A 252 27.30 9.63 -11.86
CA SER A 252 26.19 9.20 -11.04
C SER A 252 24.92 9.89 -11.51
N VAL A 253 23.88 9.11 -11.79
CA VAL A 253 22.58 9.61 -12.26
C VAL A 253 21.56 9.51 -11.12
N ASP A 254 20.75 10.56 -10.97
CA ASP A 254 19.68 10.63 -9.98
C ASP A 254 18.65 9.52 -10.22
N GLU A 255 18.15 8.95 -9.11
CA GLU A 255 17.21 7.83 -9.13
C GLU A 255 15.92 8.17 -9.87
N THR A 256 15.43 9.39 -9.74
CA THR A 256 14.18 9.82 -10.40
C THR A 256 14.30 9.82 -11.92
N VAL A 257 15.50 10.11 -12.45
CA VAL A 257 15.77 10.02 -13.89
C VAL A 257 15.76 8.56 -14.35
N LEU A 258 16.43 7.68 -13.60
CA LEU A 258 16.45 6.24 -13.89
C LEU A 258 15.04 5.63 -13.82
N GLU A 259 14.29 5.91 -12.76
CA GLU A 259 12.89 5.48 -12.64
C GLU A 259 12.05 5.92 -13.84
N ARG A 260 12.24 7.16 -14.31
CA ARG A 260 11.51 7.69 -15.47
C ARG A 260 11.83 6.91 -16.73
N VAL A 261 13.12 6.64 -17.02
CA VAL A 261 13.51 5.85 -18.19
C VAL A 261 12.99 4.41 -18.08
N ILE A 262 13.13 3.77 -16.93
CA ILE A 262 12.65 2.39 -16.73
C ILE A 262 11.13 2.31 -16.92
N ARG A 263 10.39 3.27 -16.37
CA ARG A 263 8.92 3.29 -16.41
C ARG A 263 8.34 3.63 -17.79
N HIS A 264 8.98 4.56 -18.50
CA HIS A 264 8.43 5.09 -19.76
C HIS A 264 9.25 4.71 -21.01
N GLY A 265 10.38 4.02 -20.85
CA GLY A 265 11.29 3.68 -21.93
C GLY A 265 12.12 4.85 -22.43
N THR A 266 11.91 6.08 -21.91
CA THR A 266 12.58 7.31 -22.33
C THR A 266 12.57 8.39 -21.25
N ALA A 267 13.46 9.38 -21.39
CA ALA A 267 13.45 10.63 -20.62
C ALA A 267 14.13 11.73 -21.45
N ASP A 268 13.94 12.99 -21.06
CA ASP A 268 14.63 14.14 -21.62
C ASP A 268 16.06 14.25 -21.04
N ILE A 269 16.97 13.45 -21.60
CA ILE A 269 18.39 13.39 -21.23
C ILE A 269 19.25 13.20 -22.48
N SER A 270 20.56 13.38 -22.33
CA SER A 270 21.51 13.14 -23.42
C SER A 270 21.34 11.75 -24.02
N GLN A 271 21.28 11.65 -25.35
CA GLN A 271 21.09 10.41 -26.09
C GLN A 271 22.09 9.32 -25.71
N ARG A 272 23.36 9.68 -25.46
CA ARG A 272 24.39 8.70 -25.05
C ARG A 272 24.06 8.01 -23.73
N TYR A 273 23.49 8.76 -22.76
CA TYR A 273 23.06 8.16 -21.47
C TYR A 273 21.78 7.36 -21.65
N LEU A 274 20.83 7.88 -22.43
CA LEU A 274 19.57 7.16 -22.70
C LEU A 274 19.85 5.82 -23.37
N THR A 275 20.77 5.76 -24.34
CA THR A 275 21.18 4.53 -25.01
C THR A 275 21.78 3.55 -24.01
N ALA A 276 22.76 3.97 -23.19
CA ALA A 276 23.40 3.08 -22.22
C ALA A 276 22.41 2.55 -21.17
N ILE A 277 21.43 3.37 -20.72
CA ILE A 277 20.39 2.93 -19.80
C ILE A 277 19.50 1.89 -20.48
N ARG A 278 19.07 2.12 -21.71
CA ARG A 278 18.21 1.22 -22.46
C ARG A 278 18.90 -0.14 -22.74
N ASP A 279 20.16 -0.10 -23.15
CA ASP A 279 20.93 -1.33 -23.42
C ASP A 279 21.04 -2.19 -22.15
N THR A 280 21.37 -1.58 -21.01
CA THR A 280 21.43 -2.30 -19.74
C THR A 280 20.06 -2.82 -19.28
N ALA A 281 19.00 -2.04 -19.46
CA ALA A 281 17.63 -2.46 -19.12
C ALA A 281 17.14 -3.59 -20.04
N THR A 282 17.57 -3.60 -21.32
CA THR A 282 17.29 -4.69 -22.27
C THR A 282 17.98 -5.97 -21.84
N GLU A 283 19.27 -5.91 -21.50
CA GLU A 283 20.02 -7.06 -20.97
C GLU A 283 19.38 -7.60 -19.67
N TYR A 284 18.90 -6.68 -18.81
CA TYR A 284 18.19 -7.07 -17.59
C TYR A 284 16.86 -7.78 -17.89
N ALA A 285 16.08 -7.29 -18.86
CA ALA A 285 14.84 -7.92 -19.31
C ALA A 285 15.09 -9.33 -19.88
N GLU A 286 16.16 -9.52 -20.67
CA GLU A 286 16.60 -10.84 -21.14
C GLU A 286 16.98 -11.75 -19.96
N GLY A 287 17.62 -11.18 -18.94
CA GLY A 287 17.93 -11.86 -17.68
C GLY A 287 16.69 -12.38 -16.95
N ILE A 288 15.57 -11.63 -16.96
CA ILE A 288 14.30 -12.10 -16.42
C ILE A 288 13.84 -13.37 -17.19
N PHE A 289 13.76 -13.30 -18.51
CA PHE A 289 13.33 -14.47 -19.31
C PHE A 289 14.26 -15.66 -19.15
N ARG A 290 15.57 -15.46 -19.02
CA ARG A 290 16.53 -16.55 -18.76
C ARG A 290 16.20 -17.26 -17.45
N ARG A 291 15.97 -16.52 -16.34
CA ARG A 291 15.57 -17.08 -15.05
C ARG A 291 14.23 -17.83 -15.11
N LEU A 292 13.25 -17.27 -15.82
CA LEU A 292 11.98 -17.97 -16.01
C LEU A 292 12.18 -19.33 -16.70
N ARG A 293 13.06 -19.39 -17.72
CA ARG A 293 13.40 -20.65 -18.39
C ARG A 293 14.16 -21.64 -17.50
N GLU A 294 15.05 -21.15 -16.63
CA GLU A 294 15.70 -21.97 -15.60
C GLU A 294 14.68 -22.63 -14.65
N HIS A 295 13.52 -22.00 -14.51
CA HIS A 295 12.37 -22.49 -13.76
C HIS A 295 11.26 -23.08 -14.65
N GLU A 296 11.64 -23.77 -15.72
CA GLU A 296 10.74 -24.53 -16.60
C GLU A 296 9.71 -23.68 -17.39
N TYR A 297 9.89 -22.35 -17.54
CA TYR A 297 9.06 -21.57 -18.45
C TYR A 297 9.36 -21.95 -19.89
N ASP A 298 8.34 -22.43 -20.59
CA ASP A 298 8.37 -22.70 -22.02
C ASP A 298 7.28 -21.87 -22.71
N PRO A 299 7.66 -20.90 -23.55
CA PRO A 299 6.68 -20.03 -24.22
C PRO A 299 5.82 -20.78 -25.24
N GLU A 300 6.21 -21.96 -25.73
CA GLU A 300 5.38 -22.76 -26.64
C GLU A 300 4.29 -23.53 -25.90
N LEU A 301 4.53 -23.87 -24.63
CA LEU A 301 3.61 -24.70 -23.83
C LEU A 301 2.71 -23.90 -22.91
N MET A 302 3.16 -22.71 -22.43
CA MET A 302 2.41 -21.93 -21.43
C MET A 302 2.40 -20.44 -21.75
N ARG A 303 1.39 -19.74 -21.21
CA ARG A 303 1.35 -18.27 -21.22
C ARG A 303 2.06 -17.73 -20.00
N LEU A 304 2.68 -16.57 -20.16
CA LEU A 304 3.28 -15.80 -19.08
C LEU A 304 2.40 -14.58 -18.78
N TYR A 305 1.97 -14.42 -17.54
CA TYR A 305 1.33 -13.22 -17.04
C TYR A 305 2.31 -12.44 -16.19
N VAL A 306 2.56 -11.19 -16.54
CA VAL A 306 3.50 -10.32 -15.83
C VAL A 306 2.73 -9.22 -15.14
N VAL A 307 2.95 -9.06 -13.83
CA VAL A 307 2.30 -8.06 -12.98
C VAL A 307 3.33 -7.34 -12.13
N GLY A 308 2.88 -6.36 -11.33
CA GLY A 308 3.75 -5.61 -10.42
C GLY A 308 4.38 -4.39 -11.07
N GLY A 309 4.97 -3.52 -10.24
CA GLY A 309 5.55 -2.25 -10.71
C GLY A 309 6.74 -2.41 -11.65
N GLY A 310 7.42 -3.56 -11.61
CA GLY A 310 8.55 -3.89 -12.50
C GLY A 310 8.15 -4.50 -13.84
N SER A 311 6.87 -4.75 -14.08
CA SER A 311 6.36 -5.20 -15.39
C SER A 311 6.74 -4.24 -16.53
N CYS A 312 6.93 -2.96 -16.23
CA CYS A 312 7.40 -1.94 -17.18
C CYS A 312 8.78 -2.26 -17.78
N ILE A 313 9.64 -3.01 -17.08
CA ILE A 313 10.94 -3.43 -17.62
C ILE A 313 10.73 -4.33 -18.85
N LEU A 314 9.89 -5.35 -18.71
CA LEU A 314 9.58 -6.23 -19.83
C LEU A 314 8.79 -5.51 -20.92
N LYS A 315 7.83 -4.64 -20.55
CA LYS A 315 7.04 -3.85 -21.50
C LYS A 315 7.90 -2.96 -22.39
N ASN A 316 8.91 -2.28 -21.81
CA ASN A 316 9.70 -1.26 -22.50
C ASN A 316 10.98 -1.80 -23.14
N PHE A 317 11.54 -2.88 -22.61
CA PHE A 317 12.87 -3.38 -22.98
C PHE A 317 12.90 -4.86 -23.30
N GLY A 318 11.84 -5.62 -23.03
CA GLY A 318 11.77 -7.06 -23.31
C GLY A 318 11.47 -7.36 -24.79
N SER A 319 12.02 -8.47 -25.28
CA SER A 319 11.64 -9.08 -26.54
C SER A 319 10.85 -10.35 -26.26
N TYR A 320 9.57 -10.39 -26.66
CA TYR A 320 8.67 -11.51 -26.37
C TYR A 320 7.53 -11.59 -27.38
N ASP A 321 6.93 -12.77 -27.48
CA ASP A 321 5.69 -13.00 -28.24
C ASP A 321 4.49 -12.39 -27.48
N LYS A 322 3.83 -11.40 -28.08
CA LYS A 322 2.70 -10.69 -27.50
C LYS A 322 1.44 -11.55 -27.36
N ASP A 323 1.34 -12.65 -28.12
CA ASP A 323 0.24 -13.58 -28.01
C ASP A 323 0.43 -14.57 -26.83
N ARG A 324 1.66 -14.69 -26.32
CA ARG A 324 2.03 -15.61 -25.24
C ARG A 324 2.35 -14.91 -23.93
N VAL A 325 2.69 -13.61 -23.95
CA VAL A 325 3.04 -12.83 -22.77
C VAL A 325 2.02 -11.71 -22.58
N VAL A 326 1.29 -11.74 -21.48
CA VAL A 326 0.32 -10.72 -21.06
C VAL A 326 0.94 -9.86 -19.97
N ILE A 327 1.12 -8.58 -20.23
CA ILE A 327 1.65 -7.63 -19.25
C ILE A 327 0.51 -6.77 -18.70
N ASN A 328 0.31 -6.84 -17.37
CA ASN A 328 -0.57 -5.92 -16.65
C ASN A 328 0.31 -4.84 -15.99
N ASP A 329 0.25 -3.63 -16.51
CA ASP A 329 1.01 -2.48 -16.02
C ASP A 329 0.22 -1.62 -15.01
N ASP A 330 -0.96 -2.06 -14.59
CA ASP A 330 -1.67 -1.45 -13.46
C ASP A 330 -0.93 -1.76 -12.15
N ILE A 331 -0.23 -0.75 -11.64
CA ILE A 331 0.53 -0.86 -10.39
C ILE A 331 -0.35 -1.14 -9.16
N CYS A 332 -1.65 -0.88 -9.26
CA CYS A 332 -2.64 -1.11 -8.21
C CYS A 332 -3.36 -2.46 -8.35
N ALA A 333 -3.05 -3.26 -9.36
CA ALA A 333 -3.75 -4.53 -9.67
C ALA A 333 -3.81 -5.47 -8.46
N THR A 334 -2.72 -5.58 -7.68
CA THR A 334 -2.67 -6.43 -6.48
C THR A 334 -3.66 -5.98 -5.42
N ALA A 335 -3.71 -4.68 -5.11
CA ALA A 335 -4.64 -4.12 -4.12
C ALA A 335 -6.10 -4.23 -4.57
N LYS A 336 -6.39 -3.98 -5.85
CA LYS A 336 -7.72 -4.21 -6.45
C LYS A 336 -8.14 -5.68 -6.36
N GLY A 337 -7.20 -6.58 -6.60
CA GLY A 337 -7.42 -8.03 -6.46
C GLY A 337 -7.73 -8.45 -5.03
N TYR A 338 -7.11 -7.82 -4.03
CA TYR A 338 -7.45 -8.05 -2.63
C TYR A 338 -8.89 -7.63 -2.33
N GLU A 339 -9.33 -6.45 -2.78
CA GLU A 339 -10.71 -6.00 -2.62
C GLU A 339 -11.69 -7.01 -3.24
N LEU A 340 -11.46 -7.38 -4.50
CA LEU A 340 -12.30 -8.34 -5.23
C LEU A 340 -12.41 -9.69 -4.49
N LEU A 341 -11.29 -10.22 -4.00
CA LEU A 341 -11.28 -11.51 -3.28
C LEU A 341 -11.98 -11.41 -1.92
N ALA A 342 -11.83 -10.30 -1.21
CA ALA A 342 -12.51 -10.06 0.06
C ALA A 342 -14.02 -9.90 -0.15
N GLU A 343 -14.46 -9.16 -1.17
CA GLU A 343 -15.87 -9.05 -1.56
C GLU A 343 -16.50 -10.42 -1.88
N GLN A 344 -15.81 -11.21 -2.72
CA GLN A 344 -16.28 -12.57 -3.05
C GLN A 344 -16.39 -13.46 -1.81
N LYS A 345 -15.48 -13.33 -0.85
CA LYS A 345 -15.49 -14.09 0.40
C LYS A 345 -16.64 -13.66 1.31
N GLN A 346 -16.92 -12.36 1.43
CA GLN A 346 -18.04 -11.84 2.20
C GLN A 346 -19.39 -12.25 1.60
N ASN A 347 -19.54 -12.14 0.28
CA ASN A 347 -20.76 -12.55 -0.43
C ASN A 347 -21.07 -14.04 -0.27
N ARG A 348 -20.04 -14.92 -0.23
CA ARG A 348 -20.24 -16.36 0.04
C ARG A 348 -20.69 -16.63 1.48
N LYS A 349 -20.23 -15.83 2.46
CA LYS A 349 -20.66 -15.96 3.86
C LYS A 349 -22.10 -15.44 4.06
N GLY A 350 -22.50 -14.38 3.34
CA GLY A 350 -23.86 -13.81 3.39
C GLY A 350 -24.91 -14.62 2.62
N GLY A 351 -24.51 -15.49 1.71
CA GLY A 351 -25.41 -16.35 0.92
C GLY A 351 -25.74 -17.71 1.54
N ILE A 352 -25.28 -17.98 2.77
CA ILE A 352 -25.67 -19.17 3.57
C ILE A 352 -26.71 -18.71 4.59
N VAL A 353 -27.92 -18.45 4.11
CA VAL A 353 -29.16 -18.40 4.90
C VAL A 353 -30.20 -19.23 4.14
#